data_4a2bb6b08925335960cd542bb160b9a0
#
_entry.id   4a2bb6b08925335960cd542bb160b9a0
#
_cell.length_a   1.000
_cell.length_b   1.000
_cell.length_c   1.000
_cell.angle_alpha   90.00
_cell.angle_beta   90.00
_cell.angle_gamma   90.00
#
_symmetry.space_group_name_H-M   'P 1'
#
loop_
_entity.id
_entity.type
_entity.pdbx_description
1 polymer ?
#
loop_
_entity_poly.entity_id
_entity_poly.type
_entity_poly.pdbx_seq_one_letter_code
_entity_poly.pdbx_strand_id
1 'polypeptide(L)'
;MAVPVAALAKIAAAALSDEDTRRKLGWIVAAICSPLILTLALICSLLSGSAEHNNSAVLLCFNGGSIPGKTPAEYVAYIEDMRRSFTLLDDAIDAVNDMTENSDSLDGIRVKAVFYAIFFGEDTPSRRAHRQFVDCFVTYEERTRTVTGEDGTETEESYTVAIPIADIAAVYGNLENTLHLEISAEQKSNADSIYNLVRYGVAGGSEGWIPGADVPFIGADGFCSPIGSGWERRVTSEFGNRVDPITGKRKGHGGMDL
;
A
#
# COMPACT_ATOMS: atom_id res chain seq x y z
N MET A 1 -1.14 -8.41 -60.32
CA MET A 1 -1.08 -9.88 -60.07
C MET A 1 -0.68 -10.09 -58.62
N ALA A 2 -1.58 -10.61 -57.82
CA ALA A 2 -1.28 -10.90 -56.39
C ALA A 2 -0.49 -12.23 -56.33
N VAL A 3 0.65 -12.25 -55.67
CA VAL A 3 1.44 -13.44 -55.43
C VAL A 3 0.65 -14.35 -54.47
N PRO A 4 0.41 -15.64 -54.78
CA PRO A 4 -0.31 -16.53 -53.91
C PRO A 4 0.41 -16.69 -52.58
N VAL A 5 -0.33 -16.63 -51.45
CA VAL A 5 0.22 -16.76 -50.09
C VAL A 5 1.05 -18.03 -49.94
N ALA A 6 0.67 -19.11 -50.61
CA ALA A 6 1.45 -20.36 -50.65
C ALA A 6 2.83 -20.24 -51.29
N ALA A 7 3.00 -19.36 -52.27
CA ALA A 7 4.30 -19.08 -52.89
C ALA A 7 5.20 -18.27 -51.95
N LEU A 8 4.64 -17.28 -51.26
CA LEU A 8 5.33 -16.50 -50.25
C LEU A 8 5.80 -17.38 -49.06
N ALA A 9 4.95 -18.30 -48.62
CA ALA A 9 5.30 -19.25 -47.54
C ALA A 9 6.45 -20.21 -47.94
N LYS A 10 6.47 -20.69 -49.21
CA LYS A 10 7.57 -21.51 -49.74
C LYS A 10 8.89 -20.74 -49.84
N ILE A 11 8.84 -19.49 -50.29
CA ILE A 11 10.03 -18.61 -50.38
C ILE A 11 10.56 -18.31 -48.98
N ALA A 12 9.67 -18.03 -48.03
CA ALA A 12 10.04 -17.80 -46.60
C ALA A 12 10.67 -19.07 -45.97
N ALA A 13 10.08 -20.24 -46.23
CA ALA A 13 10.62 -21.50 -45.72
C ALA A 13 11.98 -21.84 -46.34
N ALA A 14 12.19 -21.60 -47.63
CA ALA A 14 13.46 -21.79 -48.30
C ALA A 14 14.53 -20.80 -47.78
N ALA A 15 14.18 -19.53 -47.58
CA ALA A 15 15.08 -18.53 -46.97
C ALA A 15 15.48 -18.86 -45.53
N LEU A 16 14.57 -19.46 -44.76
CA LEU A 16 14.83 -19.88 -43.37
C LEU A 16 15.62 -21.22 -43.27
N SER A 17 15.73 -21.98 -44.35
CA SER A 17 16.50 -23.22 -44.34
C SER A 17 18.02 -22.99 -44.63
N ASP A 18 18.37 -21.86 -45.19
CA ASP A 18 19.76 -21.46 -45.42
C ASP A 18 20.36 -20.78 -44.17
N GLU A 19 21.44 -21.29 -43.63
CA GLU A 19 22.08 -20.83 -42.40
C GLU A 19 22.58 -19.38 -42.48
N ASP A 20 23.17 -19.03 -43.63
CA ASP A 20 23.66 -17.66 -43.87
C ASP A 20 22.53 -16.65 -43.98
N THR A 21 21.42 -17.02 -44.56
CA THR A 21 20.22 -16.17 -44.68
C THR A 21 19.54 -15.99 -43.31
N ARG A 22 19.44 -17.06 -42.52
CA ARG A 22 18.94 -16.95 -41.13
C ARG A 22 19.80 -16.03 -40.27
N ARG A 23 21.12 -16.15 -40.39
CA ARG A 23 22.03 -15.30 -39.63
C ARG A 23 21.92 -13.82 -40.03
N LYS A 24 21.84 -13.54 -41.36
CA LYS A 24 21.62 -12.18 -41.82
C LYS A 24 20.25 -11.61 -41.39
N LEU A 25 19.20 -12.42 -41.48
CA LEU A 25 17.86 -12.03 -41.02
C LEU A 25 17.85 -11.77 -39.52
N GLY A 26 18.53 -12.60 -38.73
CA GLY A 26 18.70 -12.42 -37.28
C GLY A 26 19.37 -11.08 -36.94
N TRP A 27 20.43 -10.70 -37.67
CA TRP A 27 21.08 -9.41 -37.48
C TRP A 27 20.20 -8.22 -37.86
N ILE A 28 19.39 -8.34 -38.94
CA ILE A 28 18.43 -7.30 -39.35
C ILE A 28 17.36 -7.14 -38.24
N VAL A 29 16.78 -8.23 -37.75
CA VAL A 29 15.78 -8.19 -36.66
C VAL A 29 16.40 -7.61 -35.39
N ALA A 30 17.59 -8.02 -35.03
CA ALA A 30 18.31 -7.48 -33.86
C ALA A 30 18.58 -5.98 -34.02
N ALA A 31 18.97 -5.51 -35.21
CA ALA A 31 19.21 -4.09 -35.48
C ALA A 31 17.94 -3.26 -35.40
N ILE A 32 16.78 -3.81 -35.82
CA ILE A 32 15.48 -3.14 -35.74
C ILE A 32 14.94 -3.15 -34.32
N CYS A 33 15.08 -4.28 -33.60
CA CYS A 33 14.52 -4.43 -32.23
C CYS A 33 15.40 -3.79 -31.16
N SER A 34 16.72 -3.69 -31.37
CA SER A 34 17.63 -3.16 -30.33
C SER A 34 17.30 -1.72 -29.88
N PRO A 35 17.01 -0.75 -30.75
CA PRO A 35 16.66 0.58 -30.28
C PRO A 35 15.33 0.59 -29.48
N LEU A 36 14.38 -0.26 -29.85
CA LEU A 36 13.12 -0.40 -29.11
C LEU A 36 13.36 -0.99 -27.71
N ILE A 37 14.16 -2.04 -27.62
CA ILE A 37 14.54 -2.68 -26.34
C ILE A 37 15.31 -1.69 -25.47
N LEU A 38 16.26 -0.94 -26.04
CA LEU A 38 17.02 0.08 -25.31
C LEU A 38 16.12 1.20 -24.80
N THR A 39 15.18 1.66 -25.62
CA THR A 39 14.19 2.69 -25.21
C THR A 39 13.32 2.18 -24.06
N LEU A 40 12.79 0.96 -24.15
CA LEU A 40 12.01 0.35 -23.07
C LEU A 40 12.83 0.17 -21.80
N ALA A 41 14.09 -0.30 -21.91
CA ALA A 41 14.99 -0.45 -20.77
C ALA A 41 15.27 0.91 -20.10
N LEU A 42 15.46 1.98 -20.89
CA LEU A 42 15.66 3.33 -20.36
C LEU A 42 14.39 3.83 -19.63
N ILE A 43 13.21 3.66 -20.22
CA ILE A 43 11.95 4.03 -19.60
C ILE A 43 11.75 3.26 -18.30
N CYS A 44 11.96 1.94 -18.29
CA CYS A 44 11.86 1.13 -17.07
C CYS A 44 12.85 1.58 -16.00
N SER A 45 14.07 1.94 -16.38
CA SER A 45 15.09 2.44 -15.45
C SER A 45 14.69 3.79 -14.84
N LEU A 46 14.15 4.70 -15.64
CA LEU A 46 13.66 6.00 -15.15
C LEU A 46 12.45 5.84 -14.22
N LEU A 47 11.49 4.97 -14.57
CA LEU A 47 10.33 4.69 -13.73
C LEU A 47 10.73 4.05 -12.40
N SER A 48 11.68 3.10 -12.42
CA SER A 48 12.20 2.47 -11.18
C SER A 48 12.89 3.48 -10.28
N GLY A 49 13.71 4.37 -10.84
CA GLY A 49 14.38 5.42 -10.08
C GLY A 49 13.39 6.43 -9.47
N SER A 50 12.34 6.77 -10.19
CA SER A 50 11.27 7.65 -9.71
C SER A 50 10.47 7.00 -8.57
N ALA A 51 10.12 5.72 -8.69
CA ALA A 51 9.39 4.99 -7.66
C ALA A 51 10.23 4.84 -6.37
N GLU A 52 11.52 4.53 -6.49
CA GLU A 52 12.43 4.43 -5.34
C GLU A 52 12.57 5.78 -4.61
N HIS A 53 12.65 6.87 -5.37
CA HIS A 53 12.70 8.22 -4.80
C HIS A 53 11.42 8.59 -4.06
N ASN A 54 10.25 8.29 -4.63
CA ASN A 54 8.96 8.51 -3.99
C ASN A 54 8.81 7.68 -2.70
N ASN A 55 9.18 6.41 -2.74
CA ASN A 55 9.15 5.55 -1.57
C ASN A 55 10.05 6.06 -0.44
N SER A 56 11.23 6.57 -0.78
CA SER A 56 12.15 7.18 0.18
C SER A 56 11.54 8.43 0.85
N ALA A 57 10.85 9.29 0.09
CA ALA A 57 10.18 10.46 0.63
C ALA A 57 9.03 10.07 1.59
N VAL A 58 8.21 9.07 1.22
CA VAL A 58 7.17 8.52 2.09
C VAL A 58 7.77 8.04 3.40
N LEU A 59 8.78 7.17 3.35
CA LEU A 59 9.42 6.62 4.56
C LEU A 59 10.06 7.70 5.42
N LEU A 60 10.63 8.75 4.83
CA LEU A 60 11.16 9.90 5.57
C LEU A 60 10.05 10.69 6.29
N CYS A 61 8.86 10.79 5.70
CA CYS A 61 7.73 11.44 6.35
C CYS A 61 7.18 10.62 7.52
N PHE A 62 7.04 9.29 7.35
CA PHE A 62 6.45 8.41 8.35
C PHE A 62 7.41 8.03 9.48
N ASN A 63 8.65 7.69 9.14
CA ASN A 63 9.63 7.16 10.10
C ASN A 63 10.60 8.24 10.63
N GLY A 64 10.56 9.44 10.07
CA GLY A 64 11.52 10.50 10.42
C GLY A 64 12.91 10.24 9.85
N GLY A 65 13.94 10.75 10.53
CA GLY A 65 15.33 10.63 10.13
C GLY A 65 15.85 11.83 9.35
N SER A 66 17.15 11.80 9.01
CA SER A 66 17.80 12.89 8.29
C SER A 66 17.47 12.84 6.80
N ILE A 67 17.08 13.99 6.24
CA ILE A 67 16.86 14.12 4.81
C ILE A 67 18.23 14.17 4.12
N PRO A 68 18.46 13.37 3.05
CA PRO A 68 19.74 13.38 2.35
C PRO A 68 20.11 14.75 1.81
N GLY A 69 21.36 15.20 1.98
CA GLY A 69 21.80 16.54 1.60
C GLY A 69 21.76 16.87 0.09
N LYS A 70 21.51 15.87 -0.75
CA LYS A 70 21.30 16.04 -2.20
C LYS A 70 19.83 16.24 -2.58
N THR A 71 18.91 16.16 -1.62
CA THR A 71 17.47 16.35 -1.86
C THR A 71 17.23 17.81 -2.29
N PRO A 72 16.47 18.06 -3.37
CA PRO A 72 16.11 19.43 -3.77
C PRO A 72 15.40 20.16 -2.64
N ALA A 73 15.68 21.47 -2.50
CA ALA A 73 15.15 22.27 -1.39
C ALA A 73 13.61 22.27 -1.29
N GLU A 74 12.94 22.24 -2.43
CA GLU A 74 11.49 22.15 -2.53
C GLU A 74 10.96 20.83 -1.93
N TYR A 75 11.60 19.71 -2.26
CA TYR A 75 11.26 18.40 -1.67
C TYR A 75 11.55 18.31 -0.17
N VAL A 76 12.64 18.97 0.28
CA VAL A 76 12.92 19.10 1.72
C VAL A 76 11.76 19.80 2.42
N ALA A 77 11.28 20.91 1.84
CA ALA A 77 10.14 21.65 2.38
C ALA A 77 8.86 20.77 2.43
N TYR A 78 8.54 20.03 1.37
CA TYR A 78 7.39 19.14 1.33
C TYR A 78 7.45 18.03 2.40
N ILE A 79 8.62 17.43 2.61
CA ILE A 79 8.81 16.41 3.65
C ILE A 79 8.63 17.01 5.04
N GLU A 80 9.18 18.21 5.30
CA GLU A 80 9.07 18.89 6.59
C GLU A 80 7.63 19.33 6.87
N ASP A 81 6.92 19.85 5.85
CA ASP A 81 5.51 20.23 5.94
C ASP A 81 4.63 19.02 6.24
N MET A 82 4.89 17.91 5.56
CA MET A 82 4.16 16.67 5.79
C MET A 82 4.41 16.11 7.20
N ARG A 83 5.64 16.16 7.71
CA ARG A 83 5.97 15.78 9.10
C ARG A 83 5.21 16.63 10.13
N ARG A 84 5.12 17.94 9.88
CA ARG A 84 4.33 18.84 10.74
C ARG A 84 2.84 18.48 10.70
N SER A 85 2.32 18.21 9.50
CA SER A 85 0.94 17.75 9.33
C SER A 85 0.68 16.42 10.04
N PHE A 86 1.62 15.48 9.97
CA PHE A 86 1.49 14.19 10.68
C PHE A 86 1.42 14.36 12.19
N THR A 87 2.16 15.29 12.77
CA THR A 87 2.04 15.61 14.20
C THR A 87 0.63 16.14 14.55
N LEU A 88 0.05 17.00 13.69
CA LEU A 88 -1.32 17.49 13.89
C LEU A 88 -2.38 16.40 13.70
N LEU A 89 -2.13 15.46 12.79
CA LEU A 89 -2.99 14.29 12.62
C LEU A 89 -2.90 13.34 13.81
N ASP A 90 -1.70 13.12 14.37
CA ASP A 90 -1.53 12.29 15.56
C ASP A 90 -2.32 12.86 16.74
N ASP A 91 -2.22 14.17 17.01
CA ASP A 91 -3.03 14.84 18.03
C ASP A 91 -4.54 14.60 17.84
N ALA A 92 -5.00 14.63 16.59
CA ALA A 92 -6.42 14.43 16.25
C ALA A 92 -6.85 12.96 16.33
N ILE A 93 -5.99 12.04 15.89
CA ILE A 93 -6.20 10.58 15.97
C ILE A 93 -6.26 10.15 17.44
N ASP A 94 -5.36 10.64 18.29
CA ASP A 94 -5.35 10.34 19.72
C ASP A 94 -6.64 10.83 20.38
N ALA A 95 -7.08 12.05 20.05
CA ALA A 95 -8.35 12.58 20.55
C ALA A 95 -9.57 11.75 20.12
N VAL A 96 -9.56 11.17 18.93
CA VAL A 96 -10.61 10.24 18.46
C VAL A 96 -10.52 8.92 19.19
N ASN A 97 -9.30 8.37 19.35
CA ASN A 97 -9.07 7.10 20.03
C ASN A 97 -9.48 7.14 21.51
N ASP A 98 -9.35 8.29 22.16
CA ASP A 98 -9.86 8.49 23.53
C ASP A 98 -11.39 8.35 23.64
N MET A 99 -12.10 8.48 22.51
CA MET A 99 -13.57 8.30 22.41
C MET A 99 -13.97 6.93 21.87
N THR A 100 -13.03 6.05 21.49
CA THR A 100 -13.36 4.69 21.01
C THR A 100 -13.58 3.73 22.17
N GLU A 101 -14.34 2.68 21.93
CA GLU A 101 -14.55 1.59 22.88
C GLU A 101 -13.90 0.28 22.39
N ASN A 102 -13.59 -0.64 23.30
CA ASN A 102 -13.26 -2.04 23.03
C ASN A 102 -12.01 -2.31 22.18
N SER A 103 -11.03 -1.59 22.06
CA SER A 103 -9.86 -1.81 21.17
C SER A 103 -10.06 -1.42 19.70
N ASP A 104 -11.17 -0.79 19.36
CA ASP A 104 -11.47 -0.31 18.01
C ASP A 104 -10.77 1.02 17.74
N SER A 105 -9.43 1.02 17.78
CA SER A 105 -8.66 2.23 17.49
C SER A 105 -8.64 2.54 15.99
N LEU A 106 -8.61 3.83 15.68
CA LEU A 106 -8.46 4.32 14.32
C LEU A 106 -7.06 3.97 13.77
N ASP A 107 -7.01 3.41 12.56
CA ASP A 107 -5.73 3.11 11.90
C ASP A 107 -5.01 4.40 11.45
N GLY A 108 -4.12 4.91 12.31
CA GLY A 108 -3.35 6.13 12.07
C GLY A 108 -2.46 6.06 10.83
N ILE A 109 -1.98 4.87 10.44
CA ILE A 109 -1.20 4.71 9.21
C ILE A 109 -2.11 4.93 8.00
N ARG A 110 -3.33 4.40 8.02
CA ARG A 110 -4.32 4.60 6.95
C ARG A 110 -4.69 6.08 6.81
N VAL A 111 -4.97 6.75 7.91
CA VAL A 111 -5.28 8.20 7.92
C VAL A 111 -4.15 9.00 7.29
N LYS A 112 -2.91 8.79 7.73
CA LYS A 112 -1.74 9.50 7.22
C LYS A 112 -1.42 9.16 5.77
N ALA A 113 -1.65 7.91 5.33
CA ALA A 113 -1.44 7.51 3.95
C ALA A 113 -2.39 8.22 2.98
N VAL A 114 -3.68 8.32 3.35
CA VAL A 114 -4.67 9.07 2.58
C VAL A 114 -4.33 10.57 2.58
N PHE A 115 -3.95 11.13 3.72
CA PHE A 115 -3.55 12.53 3.83
C PHE A 115 -2.33 12.84 2.94
N TYR A 116 -1.31 11.98 2.98
CA TYR A 116 -0.11 12.13 2.14
C TYR A 116 -0.46 12.12 0.66
N ALA A 117 -1.30 11.17 0.22
CA ALA A 117 -1.66 11.03 -1.19
C ALA A 117 -2.44 12.24 -1.74
N ILE A 118 -3.10 13.00 -0.88
CA ILE A 118 -3.88 14.18 -1.26
C ILE A 118 -3.05 15.46 -1.18
N PHE A 119 -2.20 15.62 -0.16
CA PHE A 119 -1.61 16.90 0.21
C PHE A 119 -0.08 16.98 0.07
N PHE A 120 0.62 15.90 -0.31
CA PHE A 120 2.07 16.00 -0.50
C PHE A 120 2.41 16.87 -1.72
N GLY A 121 3.16 17.94 -1.49
CA GLY A 121 3.49 18.93 -2.52
C GLY A 121 2.41 20.00 -2.73
N GLU A 122 1.34 19.99 -1.97
CA GLU A 122 0.28 20.99 -1.96
C GLU A 122 0.40 21.91 -0.73
N ASP A 123 -0.38 22.97 -0.71
CA ASP A 123 -0.44 23.89 0.44
C ASP A 123 -0.92 23.14 1.70
N THR A 124 -0.20 23.36 2.80
CA THR A 124 -0.52 22.70 4.08
C THR A 124 -1.88 23.18 4.61
N PRO A 125 -2.83 22.27 4.83
CA PRO A 125 -4.13 22.63 5.39
C PRO A 125 -4.04 23.24 6.79
N SER A 126 -5.08 23.98 7.20
CA SER A 126 -5.13 24.55 8.55
C SER A 126 -5.26 23.44 9.62
N ARG A 127 -4.88 23.75 10.88
CA ARG A 127 -5.05 22.82 12.01
C ARG A 127 -6.50 22.31 12.16
N ARG A 128 -7.50 23.17 11.88
CA ARG A 128 -8.91 22.78 11.88
C ARG A 128 -9.20 21.75 10.78
N ALA A 129 -8.64 21.93 9.60
CA ALA A 129 -8.82 21.01 8.50
C ALA A 129 -8.21 19.63 8.77
N HIS A 130 -7.08 19.55 9.49
CA HIS A 130 -6.52 18.25 9.94
C HIS A 130 -7.50 17.50 10.85
N ARG A 131 -8.14 18.19 11.80
CA ARG A 131 -9.15 17.57 12.66
C ARG A 131 -10.38 17.12 11.86
N GLN A 132 -10.90 17.98 11.00
CA GLN A 132 -12.02 17.62 10.12
C GLN A 132 -11.68 16.46 9.19
N PHE A 133 -10.43 16.36 8.76
CA PHE A 133 -9.93 15.22 7.97
C PHE A 133 -10.03 13.91 8.76
N VAL A 134 -9.55 13.89 10.00
CA VAL A 134 -9.62 12.70 10.86
C VAL A 134 -11.07 12.34 11.19
N ASP A 135 -11.94 13.32 11.45
CA ASP A 135 -13.36 13.11 11.71
C ASP A 135 -14.10 12.40 10.55
N CYS A 136 -13.57 12.49 9.31
CA CYS A 136 -14.12 11.75 8.15
C CYS A 136 -13.92 10.23 8.21
N PHE A 137 -13.04 9.74 9.08
CA PHE A 137 -12.74 8.31 9.24
C PHE A 137 -13.57 7.62 10.31
N VAL A 138 -14.42 8.36 11.02
CA VAL A 138 -15.23 7.85 12.11
C VAL A 138 -16.67 8.32 11.99
N THR A 139 -17.58 7.61 12.65
CA THR A 139 -18.92 8.07 12.99
C THR A 139 -19.01 8.27 14.48
N TYR A 140 -19.87 9.22 14.91
CA TYR A 140 -20.07 9.52 16.32
C TYR A 140 -21.45 9.07 16.75
N GLU A 141 -21.53 8.32 17.86
CA GLU A 141 -22.76 7.90 18.50
C GLU A 141 -22.83 8.45 19.92
N GLU A 142 -24.01 8.97 20.31
CA GLU A 142 -24.27 9.26 21.71
C GLU A 142 -24.76 8.02 22.43
N ARG A 143 -24.14 7.69 23.55
CA ARG A 143 -24.51 6.58 24.45
C ARG A 143 -24.74 7.09 25.87
N THR A 144 -25.50 6.33 26.65
CA THR A 144 -25.74 6.63 28.06
C THR A 144 -25.13 5.55 28.95
N ARG A 145 -24.57 5.94 30.08
CA ARG A 145 -24.08 5.04 31.13
C ARG A 145 -24.65 5.48 32.47
N THR A 146 -24.91 4.51 33.34
CA THR A 146 -25.25 4.77 34.71
C THR A 146 -23.99 4.98 35.53
N VAL A 147 -23.86 6.11 36.20
CA VAL A 147 -22.75 6.42 37.11
C VAL A 147 -23.29 6.49 38.53
N THR A 148 -22.69 5.73 39.41
CA THR A 148 -23.05 5.75 40.87
C THR A 148 -22.18 6.79 41.55
N GLY A 149 -22.79 7.82 42.10
CA GLY A 149 -22.11 8.84 42.92
C GLY A 149 -21.56 8.29 44.24
N GLU A 150 -20.68 9.06 44.90
CA GLU A 150 -20.11 8.70 46.18
C GLU A 150 -21.18 8.53 47.30
N ASP A 151 -22.35 9.14 47.11
CA ASP A 151 -23.52 9.06 47.98
C ASP A 151 -24.47 7.88 47.69
N GLY A 152 -24.10 7.03 46.70
CA GLY A 152 -24.90 5.89 46.24
C GLY A 152 -26.07 6.27 45.31
N THR A 153 -26.17 7.52 44.86
CA THR A 153 -27.16 7.92 43.85
C THR A 153 -26.73 7.49 42.47
N GLU A 154 -27.65 6.89 41.70
CA GLU A 154 -27.43 6.52 40.28
C GLU A 154 -27.91 7.70 39.41
N THR A 155 -27.00 8.14 38.53
CA THR A 155 -27.29 9.17 37.52
C THR A 155 -26.93 8.66 36.12
N GLU A 156 -27.77 9.00 35.15
CA GLU A 156 -27.42 8.72 33.74
C GLU A 156 -26.58 9.86 33.19
N GLU A 157 -25.43 9.47 32.62
CA GLU A 157 -24.49 10.37 31.94
C GLU A 157 -24.44 10.01 30.45
N SER A 158 -24.65 11.01 29.58
CA SER A 158 -24.45 10.84 28.13
C SER A 158 -22.99 11.06 27.78
N TYR A 159 -22.45 10.20 26.91
CA TYR A 159 -21.10 10.32 26.37
C TYR A 159 -21.07 9.96 24.90
N THR A 160 -20.09 10.51 24.15
CA THR A 160 -19.94 10.29 22.73
C THR A 160 -18.90 9.18 22.48
N VAL A 161 -19.24 8.23 21.62
CA VAL A 161 -18.34 7.16 21.17
C VAL A 161 -17.98 7.40 19.71
N ALA A 162 -16.69 7.31 19.38
CA ALA A 162 -16.21 7.33 18.02
C ALA A 162 -16.08 5.89 17.50
N ILE A 163 -16.64 5.63 16.33
CA ILE A 163 -16.66 4.32 15.66
C ILE A 163 -15.91 4.44 14.35
N PRO A 164 -14.75 3.78 14.19
CA PRO A 164 -14.01 3.79 12.94
C PRO A 164 -14.81 3.22 11.76
N ILE A 165 -14.76 3.89 10.63
CA ILE A 165 -15.42 3.47 9.38
C ILE A 165 -14.52 2.44 8.69
N ALA A 166 -15.00 1.21 8.56
CA ALA A 166 -14.25 0.13 7.89
C ALA A 166 -14.21 0.27 6.35
N ASP A 167 -15.26 0.87 5.76
CA ASP A 167 -15.33 1.07 4.31
C ASP A 167 -14.57 2.34 3.89
N ILE A 168 -13.43 2.15 3.25
CA ILE A 168 -12.60 3.25 2.75
C ILE A 168 -13.31 4.08 1.68
N ALA A 169 -14.25 3.51 0.90
CA ALA A 169 -15.00 4.25 -0.09
C ALA A 169 -15.94 5.27 0.59
N ALA A 170 -16.54 4.90 1.72
CA ALA A 170 -17.34 5.83 2.53
C ALA A 170 -16.47 6.96 3.10
N VAL A 171 -15.25 6.65 3.54
CA VAL A 171 -14.28 7.66 4.01
C VAL A 171 -13.96 8.67 2.91
N TYR A 172 -13.65 8.20 1.69
CA TYR A 172 -13.40 9.11 0.57
C TYR A 172 -14.60 10.00 0.27
N GLY A 173 -15.83 9.45 0.30
CA GLY A 173 -17.05 10.25 0.15
C GLY A 173 -17.19 11.33 1.23
N ASN A 174 -16.89 11.01 2.48
CA ASN A 174 -16.90 11.98 3.58
C ASN A 174 -15.86 13.09 3.37
N LEU A 175 -14.63 12.72 2.95
CA LEU A 175 -13.56 13.68 2.68
C LEU A 175 -13.92 14.63 1.54
N GLU A 176 -14.43 14.11 0.42
CA GLU A 176 -14.84 14.92 -0.73
C GLU A 176 -15.94 15.91 -0.34
N ASN A 177 -16.91 15.48 0.47
CA ASN A 177 -18.02 16.33 0.94
C ASN A 177 -17.57 17.37 1.98
N THR A 178 -16.75 16.97 2.96
CA THR A 178 -16.37 17.82 4.10
C THR A 178 -15.33 18.86 3.72
N LEU A 179 -14.36 18.48 2.88
CA LEU A 179 -13.25 19.35 2.49
C LEU A 179 -13.48 20.04 1.14
N HIS A 180 -14.60 19.73 0.46
CA HIS A 180 -14.96 20.29 -0.85
C HIS A 180 -13.86 20.10 -1.89
N LEU A 181 -13.26 18.91 -1.93
CA LEU A 181 -12.22 18.52 -2.88
C LEU A 181 -12.67 17.29 -3.66
N GLU A 182 -12.04 17.05 -4.80
CA GLU A 182 -12.22 15.84 -5.60
C GLU A 182 -10.99 14.96 -5.45
N ILE A 183 -11.16 13.71 -5.04
CA ILE A 183 -10.07 12.76 -4.87
C ILE A 183 -10.01 11.85 -6.09
N SER A 184 -8.96 11.99 -6.88
CA SER A 184 -8.77 11.20 -8.11
C SER A 184 -8.55 9.71 -7.81
N ALA A 185 -8.83 8.87 -8.81
CA ALA A 185 -8.55 7.43 -8.72
C ALA A 185 -7.04 7.16 -8.49
N GLU A 186 -6.18 8.00 -9.04
CA GLU A 186 -4.73 7.92 -8.82
C GLU A 186 -4.35 8.22 -7.37
N GLN A 187 -4.92 9.26 -6.74
CA GLN A 187 -4.69 9.55 -5.33
C GLN A 187 -5.18 8.42 -4.42
N LYS A 188 -6.34 7.82 -4.72
CA LYS A 188 -6.86 6.65 -3.99
C LYS A 188 -5.91 5.46 -4.09
N SER A 189 -5.42 5.15 -5.29
CA SER A 189 -4.42 4.09 -5.54
C SER A 189 -3.09 4.38 -4.85
N ASN A 190 -2.62 5.64 -4.88
CA ASN A 190 -1.41 6.05 -4.19
C ASN A 190 -1.54 5.91 -2.67
N ALA A 191 -2.69 6.25 -2.09
CA ALA A 191 -2.94 6.07 -0.66
C ALA A 191 -2.83 4.60 -0.23
N ASP A 192 -3.36 3.66 -1.03
CA ASP A 192 -3.23 2.23 -0.78
C ASP A 192 -1.78 1.75 -0.92
N SER A 193 -1.06 2.24 -1.92
CA SER A 193 0.36 1.93 -2.12
C SER A 193 1.22 2.42 -0.96
N ILE A 194 0.98 3.64 -0.48
CA ILE A 194 1.67 4.24 0.67
C ILE A 194 1.36 3.45 1.94
N TYR A 195 0.08 3.12 2.17
CA TYR A 195 -0.32 2.30 3.31
C TYR A 195 0.41 0.96 3.33
N ASN A 196 0.43 0.26 2.19
CA ASN A 196 1.10 -1.02 2.06
C ASN A 196 2.62 -0.90 2.25
N LEU A 197 3.23 0.15 1.72
CA LEU A 197 4.66 0.42 1.92
C LEU A 197 5.00 0.61 3.40
N VAL A 198 4.23 1.43 4.10
CA VAL A 198 4.51 1.78 5.50
C VAL A 198 4.17 0.62 6.44
N ARG A 199 3.04 -0.03 6.21
CA ARG A 199 2.53 -1.10 7.07
C ARG A 199 3.30 -2.40 6.90
N TYR A 200 3.68 -2.74 5.67
CA TYR A 200 4.18 -4.05 5.29
C TYR A 200 5.53 -4.04 4.58
N GLY A 201 6.10 -2.86 4.30
CA GLY A 201 7.35 -2.74 3.55
C GLY A 201 7.21 -3.06 2.05
N VAL A 202 5.99 -3.17 1.53
CA VAL A 202 5.72 -3.52 0.13
C VAL A 202 5.29 -2.27 -0.64
N ALA A 203 6.12 -1.84 -1.60
CA ALA A 203 5.76 -0.77 -2.51
C ALA A 203 4.94 -1.33 -3.68
N GLY A 204 3.74 -0.81 -3.86
CA GLY A 204 2.88 -1.12 -4.99
C GLY A 204 1.41 -1.29 -4.58
N GLY A 205 0.53 -0.56 -5.23
CA GLY A 205 -0.93 -0.81 -5.18
C GLY A 205 -1.27 -2.06 -6.00
N SER A 206 -2.48 -2.55 -5.85
CA SER A 206 -3.00 -3.80 -6.40
C SER A 206 -3.02 -3.93 -7.94
N GLU A 207 -2.65 -2.90 -8.67
CA GLU A 207 -2.64 -2.93 -10.13
C GLU A 207 -1.26 -3.25 -10.71
N GLY A 208 -0.86 -4.50 -10.69
CA GLY A 208 0.34 -4.92 -11.42
C GLY A 208 1.08 -6.12 -10.84
N TRP A 209 0.62 -6.66 -9.75
CA TRP A 209 1.21 -7.83 -9.13
C TRP A 209 0.28 -9.02 -9.25
N ILE A 210 0.69 -10.03 -9.99
CA ILE A 210 0.13 -11.40 -10.12
C ILE A 210 -1.40 -11.44 -10.20
N PRO A 211 -2.01 -11.80 -11.34
CA PRO A 211 -3.44 -12.04 -11.42
C PRO A 211 -3.90 -13.00 -10.31
N GLY A 212 -4.77 -12.52 -9.41
CA GLY A 212 -5.24 -13.26 -8.23
C GLY A 212 -4.63 -12.90 -6.90
N ALA A 213 -3.72 -11.90 -6.84
CA ALA A 213 -3.20 -11.35 -5.59
C ALA A 213 -3.92 -10.05 -5.18
N ASP A 214 -5.22 -9.98 -5.41
CA ASP A 214 -6.05 -8.79 -5.14
C ASP A 214 -6.21 -8.47 -3.64
N VAL A 215 -5.69 -9.32 -2.79
CA VAL A 215 -5.58 -9.06 -1.35
C VAL A 215 -4.18 -9.50 -0.95
N PRO A 216 -3.32 -8.60 -0.45
CA PRO A 216 -2.11 -9.05 0.19
C PRO A 216 -2.52 -9.96 1.35
N PHE A 217 -2.17 -11.24 1.28
CA PHE A 217 -2.40 -12.22 2.33
C PHE A 217 -1.45 -11.95 3.49
N ILE A 218 -1.63 -10.81 4.11
CA ILE A 218 -0.76 -10.33 5.18
C ILE A 218 -1.47 -10.64 6.47
N GLY A 219 -0.88 -11.52 7.26
CA GLY A 219 -1.33 -11.80 8.61
C GLY A 219 -1.20 -10.59 9.51
N ALA A 220 -1.83 -10.63 10.67
CA ALA A 220 -1.72 -9.59 11.69
C ALA A 220 -0.27 -9.35 12.16
N ASP A 221 0.63 -10.28 11.89
CA ASP A 221 2.07 -10.24 12.14
C ASP A 221 2.89 -9.52 11.04
N GLY A 222 2.23 -9.05 9.97
CA GLY A 222 2.86 -8.33 8.86
C GLY A 222 3.54 -9.23 7.81
N PHE A 223 3.38 -10.55 7.89
CA PHE A 223 3.93 -11.48 6.90
C PHE A 223 2.91 -11.83 5.81
N CYS A 224 3.39 -11.88 4.58
CA CYS A 224 2.59 -12.30 3.43
C CYS A 224 2.48 -13.83 3.40
N SER A 225 1.26 -14.37 3.41
CA SER A 225 1.05 -15.79 3.22
C SER A 225 1.17 -16.18 1.74
N PRO A 226 2.05 -17.12 1.38
CA PRO A 226 2.20 -17.57 0.00
C PRO A 226 1.02 -18.40 -0.52
N ILE A 227 0.10 -18.79 0.35
CA ILE A 227 -1.03 -19.70 0.03
C ILE A 227 -2.40 -19.10 0.31
N GLY A 228 -2.46 -17.81 0.60
CA GLY A 228 -3.71 -17.08 0.78
C GLY A 228 -4.21 -16.97 2.22
N SER A 229 -5.42 -16.40 2.39
CA SER A 229 -6.07 -16.25 3.69
C SER A 229 -6.47 -17.61 4.28
N GLY A 230 -6.42 -17.73 5.60
CA GLY A 230 -6.78 -18.97 6.30
C GLY A 230 -5.72 -20.07 6.22
N TRP A 231 -4.47 -19.68 5.93
CA TRP A 231 -3.32 -20.59 5.88
C TRP A 231 -3.07 -21.27 7.24
N GLU A 232 -3.39 -20.60 8.34
CA GLU A 232 -3.23 -21.12 9.70
C GLU A 232 -3.99 -22.46 9.90
N ARG A 233 -5.13 -22.61 9.22
CA ARG A 233 -5.92 -23.85 9.26
C ARG A 233 -5.29 -24.99 8.47
N ARG A 234 -4.30 -24.71 7.65
CA ARG A 234 -3.57 -25.67 6.83
C ARG A 234 -2.23 -26.06 7.45
N VAL A 235 -1.82 -25.37 8.52
CA VAL A 235 -0.58 -25.72 9.23
C VAL A 235 -0.73 -27.09 9.85
N THR A 236 0.04 -28.03 9.35
CA THR A 236 0.11 -29.41 9.84
C THR A 236 1.25 -29.58 10.84
N SER A 237 2.25 -28.71 10.78
CA SER A 237 3.37 -28.69 11.71
C SER A 237 4.04 -27.32 11.77
N GLU A 238 4.25 -26.83 13.00
CA GLU A 238 4.86 -25.54 13.27
C GLU A 238 6.39 -25.58 13.28
N PHE A 239 7.01 -24.41 13.06
CA PHE A 239 8.43 -24.19 13.25
C PHE A 239 8.81 -24.32 14.72
N GLY A 240 9.96 -24.90 15.00
CA GLY A 240 10.52 -24.97 16.34
C GLY A 240 10.83 -26.41 16.83
N ASN A 241 11.02 -26.55 18.13
CA ASN A 241 11.32 -27.85 18.71
C ASN A 241 10.03 -28.64 18.97
N ARG A 242 9.88 -29.76 18.29
CA ARG A 242 8.75 -30.70 18.45
C ARG A 242 9.21 -32.11 18.75
N VAL A 243 8.27 -32.91 19.22
CA VAL A 243 8.47 -34.36 19.31
C VAL A 243 8.16 -34.96 17.93
N ASP A 244 9.15 -35.62 17.34
CA ASP A 244 8.99 -36.32 16.06
C ASP A 244 7.92 -37.41 16.21
N PRO A 245 6.83 -37.42 15.43
CA PRO A 245 5.73 -38.36 15.61
C PRO A 245 6.10 -39.81 15.27
N ILE A 246 7.19 -40.02 14.54
CA ILE A 246 7.66 -41.35 14.14
C ILE A 246 8.65 -41.92 15.16
N THR A 247 9.57 -41.10 15.63
CA THR A 247 10.68 -41.55 16.47
C THR A 247 10.48 -41.25 17.95
N GLY A 248 9.50 -40.41 18.31
CA GLY A 248 9.24 -39.96 19.70
C GLY A 248 10.33 -39.06 20.30
N LYS A 249 11.35 -38.69 19.52
CA LYS A 249 12.49 -37.85 20.00
C LYS A 249 12.23 -36.38 19.73
N ARG A 250 12.73 -35.53 20.62
CA ARG A 250 12.74 -34.09 20.37
C ARG A 250 13.68 -33.75 19.21
N LYS A 251 13.14 -33.06 18.21
CA LYS A 251 13.86 -32.61 17.00
C LYS A 251 13.45 -31.17 16.67
N GLY A 252 14.46 -30.39 16.24
CA GLY A 252 14.21 -29.07 15.64
C GLY A 252 13.54 -29.22 14.29
N HIS A 253 12.46 -28.47 14.06
CA HIS A 253 11.78 -28.35 12.80
C HIS A 253 12.10 -26.97 12.18
N GLY A 254 12.81 -26.98 11.07
CA GLY A 254 13.36 -25.78 10.41
C GLY A 254 12.39 -25.09 9.43
N GLY A 255 11.13 -25.52 9.40
CA GLY A 255 10.09 -24.97 8.53
C GLY A 255 8.70 -25.15 9.14
N MET A 256 7.72 -24.63 8.44
CA MET A 256 6.30 -24.84 8.73
C MET A 256 5.75 -25.72 7.62
N ASP A 257 5.08 -26.82 7.97
CA ASP A 257 4.41 -27.69 7.00
C ASP A 257 2.96 -27.25 6.82
N LEU A 258 2.51 -27.16 5.58
CA LEU A 258 1.17 -26.72 5.18
C LEU A 258 0.39 -27.84 4.52
#